data_0988cdf973ec7c8c985280ab22c731fe
#
_entry.id   0988cdf973ec7c8c985280ab22c731fe
#
_cell.length_a   1.000
_cell.length_b   1.000
_cell.length_c   1.000
_cell.angle_alpha   90.00
_cell.angle_beta   90.00
_cell.angle_gamma   90.00
#
_symmetry.space_group_name_H-M   'P 1'
#
loop_
_entity.id
_entity.type
_entity.pdbx_description
1 polymer ?
#
loop_
_entity_poly.entity_id
_entity_poly.type
_entity_poly.pdbx_seq_one_letter_code
_entity_poly.pdbx_strand_id
1 'polypeptide(L)'
;MTGRDERSRDGTRDRDATTRAATTTTAGARDDDARARDEAGDARARASATATSESDEEERPIGIGDRNRRAMDSPANAKRVAPGIRAYANRRRRALTASQHRGLALAVTFAAYAMYHASRKPPSIVKSVLHPDEESVKMGARGWAPFDGEDGTTVIGTCDFAFLASYSVGMFFSGHIGDRMDLRKFLTFGMLMSGFWVSMFGMGYYWNVHSVWYYVAVQMVAGVMQSTGWPSVVSVMGNWFGKGKRGLIMGVWNAHTSVGNMLGSILAASALRSSNWGMSFIIPGVLMMMTGMLVWNFLVVAPEDVGLPPANAPTSSSSANALDEFDEESVARRRLIEGSSSRGTEREKPVGFVAALKIPGVITFSLCLFFTKLVAYTFLYWLPFYIERTEIAGNYLSAAKAGELSVIFDLGGILGGILAGYVSDKYNARSMTAAGFVYLSIPVLYMYREFGSRSMSMNLGLMALSGMLVNGPYALITTAVSADLGTHESLKGNSRALATVTAIIDGTGSIGAAIGPMLTGFITSFSDDWNHVFYMLYVADLCAGLLLTRLIFKEARAMLAASAV
;
A
#
# COMPACT_ATOMS: atom_id res chain seq x y z
N MET A 1 -64.47 -10.17 -0.83
CA MET A 1 -64.93 -11.06 0.25
C MET A 1 -64.24 -10.55 1.48
N THR A 2 -64.89 -9.69 2.18
CA THR A 2 -65.65 -9.90 3.43
C THR A 2 -64.70 -10.09 4.59
N GLY A 3 -64.63 -9.30 5.61
CA GLY A 3 -65.53 -8.41 6.33
C GLY A 3 -64.91 -8.25 7.69
N ARG A 4 -64.89 -7.04 8.28
CA ARG A 4 -65.83 -6.61 9.33
C ARG A 4 -65.69 -7.39 10.65
N ASP A 5 -65.68 -6.85 11.81
CA ASP A 5 -66.30 -5.70 12.48
C ASP A 5 -65.67 -5.63 13.89
N GLU A 6 -65.41 -4.48 14.42
CA GLU A 6 -66.23 -3.57 15.25
C GLU A 6 -66.40 -3.94 16.73
N ARG A 7 -66.21 -2.90 17.53
CA ARG A 7 -66.94 -2.37 18.71
C ARG A 7 -66.35 -2.72 20.07
N SER A 8 -66.17 -1.83 20.95
CA SER A 8 -66.73 -0.55 21.39
C SER A 8 -67.06 -0.59 22.91
N ARG A 9 -66.96 0.56 23.54
CA ARG A 9 -67.68 1.07 24.74
C ARG A 9 -67.04 0.75 26.09
N ASP A 10 -66.92 1.67 26.95
CA ASP A 10 -67.58 2.92 27.40
C ASP A 10 -67.82 2.88 28.94
N GLY A 11 -67.77 3.98 29.62
CA GLY A 11 -68.51 4.20 30.90
C GLY A 11 -67.62 4.67 32.07
N THR A 12 -67.39 5.90 32.26
CA THR A 12 -68.10 7.00 32.91
C THR A 12 -68.29 6.93 34.43
N ARG A 13 -68.07 8.11 35.02
CA ARG A 13 -68.77 8.77 36.18
C ARG A 13 -68.18 8.55 37.57
N ASP A 14 -67.92 9.53 38.26
CA ASP A 14 -68.44 10.83 38.68
C ASP A 14 -68.58 10.89 40.23
N ARG A 15 -68.35 12.08 40.81
CA ARG A 15 -68.97 12.71 42.01
C ARG A 15 -68.44 12.24 43.37
N ASP A 16 -68.40 13.04 44.38
CA ASP A 16 -68.82 14.38 44.83
C ASP A 16 -67.98 14.68 46.08
N ALA A 17 -67.51 15.83 46.33
CA ALA A 17 -68.10 17.06 46.89
C ALA A 17 -68.34 17.08 48.42
N THR A 18 -67.93 18.19 48.97
CA THR A 18 -68.46 18.89 50.17
C THR A 18 -68.01 18.37 51.55
N THR A 19 -67.74 19.13 52.55
CA THR A 19 -68.16 20.47 53.01
C THR A 19 -67.48 20.83 54.34
N ARG A 20 -67.23 22.13 54.56
CA ARG A 20 -67.40 22.94 55.83
C ARG A 20 -66.49 22.65 57.03
N ALA A 21 -66.03 23.56 57.68
CA ALA A 21 -66.08 24.99 57.98
C ALA A 21 -65.60 25.22 59.42
N ALA A 22 -64.90 26.31 59.57
CA ALA A 22 -64.91 27.28 60.69
C ALA A 22 -64.56 26.86 62.11
N THR A 23 -63.62 27.48 62.70
CA THR A 23 -63.72 28.53 63.75
C THR A 23 -62.35 28.89 64.28
N THR A 24 -62.00 30.09 64.09
CA THR A 24 -61.75 31.26 64.93
C THR A 24 -60.80 31.15 66.14
N THR A 25 -59.83 32.00 66.10
CA THR A 25 -59.39 33.04 67.05
C THR A 25 -58.30 32.73 68.07
N THR A 26 -57.33 33.61 68.02
CA THR A 26 -56.49 34.21 69.06
C THR A 26 -55.29 33.44 69.55
N ALA A 27 -54.19 33.96 69.23
CA ALA A 27 -53.21 34.59 70.13
C ALA A 27 -51.88 34.81 69.42
N GLY A 28 -51.56 36.03 69.30
CA GLY A 28 -50.45 36.65 68.71
C GLY A 28 -49.12 36.52 69.46
N ALA A 29 -48.13 36.91 68.77
CA ALA A 29 -46.87 37.42 69.30
C ALA A 29 -45.88 36.40 69.90
N ARG A 30 -45.70 35.24 69.24
CA ARG A 30 -44.48 34.43 69.42
C ARG A 30 -43.93 33.75 68.14
N ASP A 31 -44.51 34.07 66.99
CA ASP A 31 -44.24 33.35 65.74
C ASP A 31 -43.27 34.04 64.78
N ASP A 32 -42.84 35.26 65.07
CA ASP A 32 -41.94 35.97 64.13
C ASP A 32 -40.47 35.52 64.24
N ASP A 33 -40.02 34.96 65.38
CA ASP A 33 -38.66 34.48 65.58
C ASP A 33 -38.43 33.03 65.08
N ALA A 34 -39.50 32.28 64.94
CA ALA A 34 -39.45 30.93 64.37
C ALA A 34 -39.45 30.95 62.82
N ARG A 35 -40.17 31.87 62.19
CA ARG A 35 -40.21 32.04 60.75
C ARG A 35 -38.89 32.53 60.19
N ALA A 36 -38.19 33.43 60.90
CA ALA A 36 -36.87 33.90 60.48
C ALA A 36 -35.78 32.80 60.55
N ARG A 37 -35.89 31.79 61.41
CA ARG A 37 -35.01 30.65 61.53
C ARG A 37 -35.28 29.56 60.49
N ASP A 38 -36.54 29.36 60.10
CA ASP A 38 -36.93 28.40 59.05
C ASP A 38 -36.58 28.92 57.66
N GLU A 39 -36.74 30.23 57.37
CA GLU A 39 -36.33 30.83 56.10
C GLU A 39 -34.81 30.86 55.94
N ALA A 40 -34.03 31.06 57.02
CA ALA A 40 -32.58 30.94 56.98
C ALA A 40 -32.09 29.50 56.87
N GLY A 41 -32.83 28.51 57.38
CA GLY A 41 -32.60 27.08 57.20
C GLY A 41 -32.85 26.62 55.76
N ASP A 42 -33.97 27.05 55.19
CA ASP A 42 -34.38 26.70 53.81
C ASP A 42 -33.51 27.39 52.75
N ALA A 43 -33.02 28.63 53.02
CA ALA A 43 -32.07 29.31 52.16
C ALA A 43 -30.66 28.63 52.19
N ARG A 44 -30.22 28.13 53.36
CA ARG A 44 -28.97 27.33 53.46
C ARG A 44 -29.10 25.95 52.85
N ALA A 45 -30.26 25.29 52.96
CA ALA A 45 -30.55 24.02 52.32
C ALA A 45 -30.65 24.17 50.79
N ARG A 46 -31.23 25.26 50.28
CA ARG A 46 -31.24 25.57 48.83
C ARG A 46 -29.86 25.97 48.29
N ALA A 47 -29.08 26.73 49.05
CA ALA A 47 -27.69 27.04 48.66
C ALA A 47 -26.77 25.83 48.74
N SER A 48 -26.98 24.89 49.67
CA SER A 48 -26.27 23.61 49.73
C SER A 48 -26.70 22.66 48.61
N ALA A 49 -28.01 22.62 48.26
CA ALA A 49 -28.53 21.79 47.17
C ALA A 49 -28.13 22.32 45.78
N THR A 50 -27.97 23.64 45.60
CA THR A 50 -27.44 24.21 44.35
C THR A 50 -25.92 24.06 44.26
N ALA A 51 -25.17 24.10 45.37
CA ALA A 51 -23.73 23.87 45.39
C ALA A 51 -23.36 22.39 45.20
N THR A 52 -24.21 21.44 45.64
CA THR A 52 -24.05 20.01 45.41
C THR A 52 -24.54 19.55 44.04
N SER A 53 -25.45 20.32 43.37
CA SER A 53 -25.86 19.98 41.98
C SER A 53 -24.93 20.49 40.89
N GLU A 54 -23.99 21.39 41.22
CA GLU A 54 -22.93 21.85 40.30
C GLU A 54 -21.61 21.08 40.45
N SER A 55 -21.42 20.25 41.50
CA SER A 55 -20.20 19.47 41.74
C SER A 55 -20.35 17.97 41.46
N ASP A 56 -21.53 17.44 41.23
CA ASP A 56 -21.81 16.04 40.93
C ASP A 56 -22.35 15.85 39.48
N GLU A 57 -21.81 16.59 38.48
CA GLU A 57 -21.62 15.96 37.20
C GLU A 57 -20.46 14.96 37.40
N GLU A 58 -20.77 13.80 37.95
CA GLU A 58 -19.98 12.59 37.88
C GLU A 58 -19.41 12.51 36.48
N GLU A 59 -18.11 12.81 36.30
CA GLU A 59 -17.38 12.53 35.05
C GLU A 59 -17.50 11.04 34.80
N ARG A 60 -18.57 10.64 34.11
CA ARG A 60 -18.69 9.28 33.58
C ARG A 60 -17.39 9.02 32.86
N PRO A 61 -16.67 7.94 33.15
CA PRO A 61 -15.38 7.68 32.53
C PRO A 61 -15.55 7.77 31.02
N ILE A 62 -14.92 8.78 30.42
CA ILE A 62 -15.02 9.07 28.99
C ILE A 62 -14.57 7.80 28.27
N GLY A 63 -15.49 7.13 27.59
CA GLY A 63 -15.20 5.90 26.86
C GLY A 63 -14.03 6.13 25.89
N ILE A 64 -13.22 5.11 25.66
CA ILE A 64 -12.06 5.18 24.77
C ILE A 64 -12.41 5.82 23.41
N GLY A 65 -13.63 5.58 22.91
CA GLY A 65 -14.15 6.18 21.67
C GLY A 65 -14.34 7.69 21.74
N ASP A 66 -14.74 8.23 22.90
CA ASP A 66 -14.94 9.68 23.09
C ASP A 66 -13.62 10.41 23.32
N ARG A 67 -12.64 9.79 23.99
CA ARG A 67 -11.27 10.32 24.10
C ARG A 67 -10.63 10.44 22.73
N ASN A 68 -10.71 9.40 21.91
CA ASN A 68 -10.17 9.42 20.55
C ASN A 68 -10.87 10.48 19.68
N ARG A 69 -12.17 10.69 19.86
CA ARG A 69 -12.91 11.76 19.17
C ARG A 69 -12.43 13.14 19.58
N ARG A 70 -12.29 13.43 20.88
CA ARG A 70 -11.74 14.71 21.37
C ARG A 70 -10.31 14.95 20.86
N ALA A 71 -9.48 13.90 20.78
CA ALA A 71 -8.14 13.98 20.22
C ALA A 71 -8.15 14.32 18.72
N MET A 72 -9.10 13.76 17.93
CA MET A 72 -9.27 14.09 16.51
C MET A 72 -9.73 15.53 16.27
N ASP A 73 -10.53 16.09 17.19
CA ASP A 73 -11.05 17.45 17.10
C ASP A 73 -10.07 18.51 17.62
N SER A 74 -8.91 18.11 18.16
CA SER A 74 -7.87 19.05 18.59
C SER A 74 -7.35 19.84 17.37
N PRO A 75 -7.03 21.16 17.53
CA PRO A 75 -6.56 22.01 16.42
C PRO A 75 -5.33 21.44 15.69
N ALA A 76 -4.47 20.73 16.42
CA ALA A 76 -3.26 20.10 15.88
C ALA A 76 -3.59 18.91 14.95
N ASN A 77 -4.55 18.07 15.35
CA ASN A 77 -4.94 16.86 14.62
C ASN A 77 -6.04 17.12 13.58
N ALA A 78 -6.82 18.17 13.76
CA ALA A 78 -7.94 18.49 12.88
C ALA A 78 -7.55 18.59 11.39
N LYS A 79 -6.33 19.03 11.06
CA LYS A 79 -5.81 19.11 9.68
C LYS A 79 -5.21 17.78 9.19
N ARG A 80 -4.85 16.87 10.11
CA ARG A 80 -4.19 15.58 9.79
C ARG A 80 -5.17 14.43 9.61
N VAL A 81 -6.35 14.48 10.25
CA VAL A 81 -7.39 13.45 10.08
C VAL A 81 -8.02 13.53 8.70
N ALA A 82 -8.18 12.39 8.06
CA ALA A 82 -8.78 12.28 6.72
C ALA A 82 -10.26 12.75 6.74
N PRO A 83 -10.69 13.52 5.70
CA PRO A 83 -12.05 14.11 5.68
C PRO A 83 -13.18 13.10 5.84
N GLY A 84 -13.12 11.95 5.17
CA GLY A 84 -14.13 10.89 5.27
C GLY A 84 -14.17 10.24 6.65
N ILE A 85 -13.01 10.06 7.30
CA ILE A 85 -12.94 9.53 8.68
C ILE A 85 -13.59 10.51 9.66
N ARG A 86 -13.34 11.81 9.49
CA ARG A 86 -13.98 12.84 10.31
C ARG A 86 -15.49 12.86 10.09
N ALA A 87 -15.94 12.83 8.83
CA ALA A 87 -17.36 12.77 8.49
C ALA A 87 -18.04 11.53 9.10
N TYR A 88 -17.38 10.38 9.04
CA TYR A 88 -17.86 9.14 9.66
C TYR A 88 -17.99 9.28 11.19
N ALA A 89 -16.93 9.76 11.86
CA ALA A 89 -16.92 9.93 13.31
C ALA A 89 -18.01 10.90 13.77
N ASN A 90 -18.22 12.01 13.04
CA ASN A 90 -19.28 12.99 13.33
C ASN A 90 -20.67 12.40 13.14
N ARG A 91 -20.91 11.66 12.05
CA ARG A 91 -22.22 11.06 11.75
C ARG A 91 -22.59 9.94 12.73
N ARG A 92 -21.63 9.10 13.08
CA ARG A 92 -21.84 7.93 13.96
C ARG A 92 -21.66 8.27 15.44
N ARG A 93 -21.20 9.47 15.78
CA ARG A 93 -20.79 9.89 17.14
C ARG A 93 -19.82 8.90 17.81
N ARG A 94 -19.07 8.13 17.02
CA ARG A 94 -18.14 7.10 17.48
C ARG A 94 -16.91 7.07 16.58
N ALA A 95 -15.70 7.13 17.17
CA ALA A 95 -14.46 6.91 16.46
C ALA A 95 -14.27 5.42 16.13
N LEU A 96 -13.50 5.15 15.06
CA LEU A 96 -13.07 3.81 14.73
C LEU A 96 -12.11 3.26 15.82
N THR A 97 -12.13 1.96 16.04
CA THR A 97 -11.19 1.28 16.93
C THR A 97 -9.78 1.23 16.30
N ALA A 98 -8.75 0.99 17.12
CA ALA A 98 -7.38 0.82 16.64
C ALA A 98 -7.25 -0.28 15.58
N SER A 99 -7.95 -1.41 15.76
CA SER A 99 -7.96 -2.51 14.79
C SER A 99 -8.63 -2.11 13.47
N GLN A 100 -9.74 -1.36 13.51
CA GLN A 100 -10.40 -0.87 12.31
C GLN A 100 -9.53 0.14 11.55
N HIS A 101 -8.83 1.05 12.25
CA HIS A 101 -7.88 1.96 11.62
C HIS A 101 -6.71 1.23 10.96
N ARG A 102 -6.15 0.19 11.62
CA ARG A 102 -5.10 -0.66 11.03
C ARG A 102 -5.60 -1.36 9.77
N GLY A 103 -6.78 -1.97 9.83
CA GLY A 103 -7.41 -2.63 8.68
C GLY A 103 -7.66 -1.65 7.53
N LEU A 104 -8.12 -0.45 7.83
CA LEU A 104 -8.37 0.59 6.84
C LEU A 104 -7.07 1.10 6.21
N ALA A 105 -6.02 1.36 7.01
CA ALA A 105 -4.72 1.76 6.50
C ALA A 105 -4.13 0.70 5.56
N LEU A 106 -4.22 -0.58 5.95
CA LEU A 106 -3.79 -1.70 5.11
C LEU A 106 -4.60 -1.78 3.81
N ALA A 107 -5.92 -1.69 3.87
CA ALA A 107 -6.78 -1.80 2.69
C ALA A 107 -6.59 -0.61 1.73
N VAL A 108 -6.50 0.62 2.25
CA VAL A 108 -6.33 1.83 1.42
C VAL A 108 -4.95 1.85 0.77
N THR A 109 -3.88 1.50 1.50
CA THR A 109 -2.52 1.43 0.93
C THR A 109 -2.38 0.28 -0.06
N PHE A 110 -3.02 -0.87 0.20
CA PHE A 110 -3.10 -1.99 -0.73
C PHE A 110 -3.77 -1.57 -2.04
N ALA A 111 -4.97 -0.98 -1.97
CA ALA A 111 -5.70 -0.51 -3.13
C ALA A 111 -4.93 0.57 -3.91
N ALA A 112 -4.32 1.53 -3.19
CA ALA A 112 -3.52 2.57 -3.82
C ALA A 112 -2.36 1.98 -4.63
N TYR A 113 -1.60 1.04 -4.04
CA TYR A 113 -0.44 0.51 -4.74
C TYR A 113 -0.81 -0.53 -5.80
N ALA A 114 -1.90 -1.27 -5.62
CA ALA A 114 -2.48 -2.10 -6.68
C ALA A 114 -2.85 -1.26 -7.91
N MET A 115 -3.42 -0.07 -7.74
CA MET A 115 -3.74 0.82 -8.85
C MET A 115 -2.51 1.43 -9.53
N TYR A 116 -1.42 1.70 -8.78
CA TYR A 116 -0.13 2.06 -9.40
C TYR A 116 0.34 0.95 -10.35
N HIS A 117 0.28 -0.31 -9.91
CA HIS A 117 0.65 -1.45 -10.76
C HIS A 117 -0.33 -1.68 -11.92
N ALA A 118 -1.62 -1.54 -11.68
CA ALA A 118 -2.63 -1.68 -12.74
C ALA A 118 -2.41 -0.66 -13.87
N SER A 119 -2.03 0.56 -13.54
CA SER A 119 -1.79 1.63 -14.52
C SER A 119 -0.49 1.45 -15.36
N ARG A 120 0.39 0.52 -14.96
CA ARG A 120 1.63 0.18 -15.71
C ARG A 120 1.42 -0.92 -16.76
N LYS A 121 0.30 -1.63 -16.73
CA LYS A 121 0.07 -2.78 -17.63
C LYS A 121 -0.41 -2.43 -19.04
N PRO A 122 -1.13 -1.33 -19.30
CA PRO A 122 -1.59 -1.01 -20.65
C PRO A 122 -0.52 -1.10 -21.73
N PRO A 123 0.70 -0.56 -21.58
CA PRO A 123 1.73 -0.68 -22.60
C PRO A 123 2.00 -2.13 -23.01
N SER A 124 2.03 -3.06 -22.06
CA SER A 124 2.32 -4.47 -22.37
C SER A 124 1.21 -5.18 -23.15
N ILE A 125 -0.04 -4.69 -23.07
CA ILE A 125 -1.20 -5.31 -23.72
C ILE A 125 -1.40 -4.79 -25.14
N VAL A 126 -1.05 -3.53 -25.40
CA VAL A 126 -1.33 -2.89 -26.69
C VAL A 126 -0.17 -2.95 -27.68
N LYS A 127 1.01 -3.49 -27.27
CA LYS A 127 2.22 -3.52 -28.14
C LYS A 127 1.96 -4.08 -29.52
N SER A 128 1.32 -5.22 -29.61
CA SER A 128 0.99 -5.89 -30.87
C SER A 128 -0.02 -5.15 -31.74
N VAL A 129 -0.89 -4.36 -31.13
CA VAL A 129 -1.82 -3.50 -31.88
C VAL A 129 -1.11 -2.25 -32.40
N LEU A 130 -0.16 -1.74 -31.64
CA LEU A 130 0.67 -0.61 -32.06
C LEU A 130 1.70 -1.01 -33.14
N HIS A 131 2.24 -2.25 -33.02
CA HIS A 131 3.24 -2.84 -33.91
C HIS A 131 2.78 -4.26 -34.32
N PRO A 132 1.85 -4.39 -35.27
CA PRO A 132 1.38 -5.70 -35.77
C PRO A 132 2.48 -6.40 -36.57
N ASP A 133 2.40 -7.73 -36.61
CA ASP A 133 3.29 -8.55 -37.45
C ASP A 133 2.93 -8.45 -38.93
N GLU A 134 3.84 -8.94 -39.77
CA GLU A 134 3.64 -8.93 -41.22
C GLU A 134 2.40 -9.70 -41.66
N GLU A 135 2.07 -10.80 -40.97
CA GLU A 135 0.91 -11.62 -41.30
C GLU A 135 -0.39 -10.88 -40.96
N SER A 136 -0.45 -10.25 -39.77
CA SER A 136 -1.56 -9.38 -39.38
C SER A 136 -1.73 -8.19 -40.33
N VAL A 137 -0.61 -7.59 -40.78
CA VAL A 137 -0.65 -6.49 -41.76
C VAL A 137 -1.19 -6.99 -43.11
N LYS A 138 -0.77 -8.18 -43.58
CA LYS A 138 -1.34 -8.80 -44.80
C LYS A 138 -2.83 -9.09 -44.67
N MET A 139 -3.33 -9.35 -43.46
CA MET A 139 -4.76 -9.53 -43.13
C MET A 139 -5.51 -8.19 -42.92
N GLY A 140 -4.83 -7.05 -43.09
CA GLY A 140 -5.42 -5.72 -43.01
C GLY A 140 -5.31 -5.01 -41.67
N ALA A 141 -4.54 -5.56 -40.73
CA ALA A 141 -4.22 -4.84 -39.49
C ALA A 141 -3.36 -3.60 -39.81
N ARG A 142 -3.69 -2.48 -39.19
CA ARG A 142 -2.92 -1.25 -39.28
C ARG A 142 -2.29 -0.98 -37.93
N GLY A 143 -0.95 -0.82 -37.91
CA GLY A 143 -0.26 -0.35 -36.73
C GLY A 143 -0.59 1.12 -36.42
N TRP A 144 0.11 1.67 -35.48
CA TRP A 144 0.01 3.07 -35.09
C TRP A 144 1.36 3.75 -35.17
N ALA A 145 1.53 4.68 -36.11
CA ALA A 145 2.75 5.47 -36.15
C ALA A 145 2.91 6.27 -34.83
N PRO A 146 4.09 6.30 -34.23
CA PRO A 146 5.43 5.93 -34.76
C PRO A 146 5.87 4.50 -34.42
N PHE A 147 5.01 3.63 -33.94
CA PHE A 147 5.34 2.30 -33.46
C PHE A 147 5.28 1.22 -34.53
N ASP A 148 4.72 1.51 -35.70
CA ASP A 148 4.49 0.56 -36.81
C ASP A 148 5.66 0.47 -37.83
N GLY A 149 6.75 1.23 -37.61
CA GLY A 149 7.96 1.16 -38.44
C GLY A 149 8.86 -0.04 -38.13
N GLU A 150 9.91 -0.24 -38.93
CA GLU A 150 10.90 -1.32 -38.75
C GLU A 150 11.52 -1.32 -37.34
N ASP A 151 11.75 -0.13 -36.75
CA ASP A 151 12.26 0.05 -35.38
C ASP A 151 11.14 0.12 -34.33
N GLY A 152 9.93 -0.28 -34.64
CA GLY A 152 8.75 -0.09 -33.77
C GLY A 152 8.91 -0.69 -32.40
N THR A 153 9.48 -1.89 -32.26
CA THR A 153 9.75 -2.53 -30.96
C THR A 153 10.80 -1.77 -30.15
N THR A 154 11.80 -1.18 -30.79
CA THR A 154 12.79 -0.29 -30.14
C THR A 154 12.12 0.99 -29.62
N VAL A 155 11.23 1.60 -30.39
CA VAL A 155 10.48 2.79 -29.96
C VAL A 155 9.59 2.47 -28.77
N ILE A 156 8.90 1.33 -28.79
CA ILE A 156 8.08 0.85 -27.67
C ILE A 156 8.95 0.61 -26.42
N GLY A 157 10.07 -0.09 -26.58
CA GLY A 157 11.03 -0.32 -25.50
C GLY A 157 11.61 0.98 -24.93
N THR A 158 11.81 1.99 -25.79
CA THR A 158 12.25 3.33 -25.37
C THR A 158 11.20 4.05 -24.53
N CYS A 159 9.91 3.90 -24.84
CA CYS A 159 8.83 4.43 -24.02
C CYS A 159 8.77 3.76 -22.64
N ASP A 160 8.92 2.43 -22.58
CA ASP A 160 9.01 1.67 -21.33
C ASP A 160 10.22 2.12 -20.49
N PHE A 161 11.38 2.30 -21.14
CA PHE A 161 12.60 2.81 -20.50
C PHE A 161 12.40 4.23 -19.97
N ALA A 162 11.83 5.13 -20.77
CA ALA A 162 11.57 6.53 -20.36
C ALA A 162 10.75 6.60 -19.09
N PHE A 163 9.69 5.78 -18.98
CA PHE A 163 8.88 5.68 -17.78
C PHE A 163 9.68 5.16 -16.57
N LEU A 164 10.36 4.02 -16.72
CA LEU A 164 11.04 3.35 -15.62
C LEU A 164 12.31 4.07 -15.17
N ALA A 165 13.05 4.68 -16.09
CA ALA A 165 14.21 5.51 -15.77
C ALA A 165 13.79 6.77 -15.00
N SER A 166 12.76 7.47 -15.46
CA SER A 166 12.21 8.65 -14.78
C SER A 166 11.63 8.28 -13.41
N TYR A 167 10.94 7.14 -13.29
CA TYR A 167 10.49 6.58 -12.03
C TYR A 167 11.67 6.33 -11.07
N SER A 168 12.74 5.69 -11.56
CA SER A 168 13.93 5.40 -10.75
C SER A 168 14.59 6.66 -10.21
N VAL A 169 14.81 7.66 -11.09
CA VAL A 169 15.35 8.97 -10.69
C VAL A 169 14.41 9.67 -9.68
N GLY A 170 13.12 9.68 -9.97
CA GLY A 170 12.11 10.27 -9.11
C GLY A 170 12.07 9.66 -7.71
N MET A 171 12.32 8.35 -7.57
CA MET A 171 12.35 7.64 -6.29
C MET A 171 13.36 8.22 -5.30
N PHE A 172 14.55 8.62 -5.74
CA PHE A 172 15.57 9.22 -4.87
C PHE A 172 15.10 10.56 -4.26
N PHE A 173 14.31 11.32 -5.00
CA PHE A 173 13.77 12.60 -4.53
C PHE A 173 12.47 12.42 -3.73
N SER A 174 11.62 11.50 -4.14
CA SER A 174 10.29 11.27 -3.56
C SER A 174 10.35 10.90 -2.08
N GLY A 175 11.34 10.11 -1.64
CA GLY A 175 11.55 9.79 -0.24
C GLY A 175 11.81 11.05 0.60
N HIS A 176 12.73 11.92 0.15
CA HIS A 176 13.07 13.16 0.83
C HIS A 176 11.92 14.17 0.88
N ILE A 177 11.14 14.25 -0.20
CA ILE A 177 9.97 15.13 -0.27
C ILE A 177 8.85 14.60 0.62
N GLY A 178 8.59 13.28 0.59
CA GLY A 178 7.59 12.61 1.41
C GLY A 178 7.83 12.78 2.90
N ASP A 179 9.10 12.73 3.36
CA ASP A 179 9.46 12.96 4.77
C ASP A 179 9.16 14.37 5.27
N ARG A 180 9.01 15.35 4.37
CA ARG A 180 8.76 16.75 4.69
C ARG A 180 7.31 17.18 4.51
N MET A 181 6.52 16.37 3.79
CA MET A 181 5.14 16.67 3.45
C MET A 181 4.17 15.77 4.22
N ASP A 182 2.89 16.14 4.23
CA ASP A 182 1.80 15.26 4.63
C ASP A 182 1.68 14.13 3.61
N LEU A 183 2.04 12.89 4.02
CA LEU A 183 2.06 11.71 3.14
C LEU A 183 0.72 11.45 2.46
N ARG A 184 -0.42 11.76 3.10
CA ARG A 184 -1.73 11.63 2.48
C ARG A 184 -1.86 12.55 1.27
N LYS A 185 -1.48 13.83 1.43
CA LYS A 185 -1.52 14.82 0.35
C LYS A 185 -0.55 14.44 -0.76
N PHE A 186 0.66 14.04 -0.39
CA PHE A 186 1.71 13.66 -1.33
C PHE A 186 1.32 12.45 -2.17
N LEU A 187 0.79 11.39 -1.51
CA LEU A 187 0.30 10.19 -2.20
C LEU A 187 -0.92 10.50 -3.09
N THR A 188 -1.88 11.28 -2.58
CA THR A 188 -3.06 11.70 -3.37
C THR A 188 -2.65 12.46 -4.62
N PHE A 189 -1.79 13.46 -4.50
CA PHE A 189 -1.28 14.24 -5.62
C PHE A 189 -0.57 13.34 -6.63
N GLY A 190 0.33 12.46 -6.17
CA GLY A 190 1.02 11.49 -7.00
C GLY A 190 0.07 10.59 -7.80
N MET A 191 -0.99 10.08 -7.16
CA MET A 191 -1.99 9.23 -7.81
C MET A 191 -2.83 10.00 -8.85
N LEU A 192 -3.28 11.21 -8.52
CA LEU A 192 -4.05 12.05 -9.45
C LEU A 192 -3.22 12.40 -10.69
N MET A 193 -1.98 12.84 -10.50
CA MET A 193 -1.08 13.19 -11.59
C MET A 193 -0.67 11.97 -12.41
N SER A 194 -0.35 10.85 -11.75
CA SER A 194 -0.03 9.61 -12.47
C SER A 194 -1.20 9.13 -13.33
N GLY A 195 -2.42 9.09 -12.76
CA GLY A 195 -3.61 8.69 -13.51
C GLY A 195 -3.91 9.62 -14.69
N PHE A 196 -3.70 10.93 -14.49
CA PHE A 196 -3.82 11.91 -15.56
C PHE A 196 -2.83 11.64 -16.70
N TRP A 197 -1.53 11.49 -16.41
CA TRP A 197 -0.53 11.28 -17.45
C TRP A 197 -0.63 9.91 -18.13
N VAL A 198 -1.05 8.86 -17.40
CA VAL A 198 -1.39 7.57 -18.01
C VAL A 198 -2.55 7.74 -19.00
N SER A 199 -3.59 8.49 -18.62
CA SER A 199 -4.71 8.80 -19.54
C SER A 199 -4.26 9.63 -20.74
N MET A 200 -3.29 10.53 -20.58
CA MET A 200 -2.73 11.32 -21.69
C MET A 200 -2.07 10.44 -22.75
N PHE A 201 -1.40 9.34 -22.36
CA PHE A 201 -0.90 8.40 -23.36
C PHE A 201 -2.03 7.87 -24.25
N GLY A 202 -3.15 7.46 -23.64
CA GLY A 202 -4.33 7.00 -24.37
C GLY A 202 -5.02 8.08 -25.20
N MET A 203 -4.95 9.35 -24.79
CA MET A 203 -5.47 10.49 -25.54
C MET A 203 -4.74 10.69 -26.87
N GLY A 204 -3.52 10.19 -27.01
CA GLY A 204 -2.78 10.16 -28.28
C GLY A 204 -3.57 9.50 -29.42
N TYR A 205 -4.40 8.49 -29.10
CA TYR A 205 -5.32 7.89 -30.06
C TYR A 205 -6.37 8.90 -30.56
N TYR A 206 -7.05 9.58 -29.65
CA TYR A 206 -8.16 10.49 -30.00
C TYR A 206 -7.67 11.79 -30.63
N TRP A 207 -6.47 12.23 -30.29
CA TRP A 207 -5.84 13.40 -30.88
C TRP A 207 -5.03 13.09 -32.14
N ASN A 208 -5.02 11.83 -32.58
CA ASN A 208 -4.27 11.34 -33.73
C ASN A 208 -2.79 11.74 -33.69
N VAL A 209 -2.13 11.53 -32.54
CA VAL A 209 -0.73 11.92 -32.34
C VAL A 209 0.18 10.82 -32.85
N HIS A 210 1.13 11.20 -33.74
CA HIS A 210 2.11 10.30 -34.33
C HIS A 210 3.56 10.68 -34.01
N SER A 211 3.79 11.48 -32.98
CA SER A 211 5.11 11.92 -32.55
C SER A 211 5.66 11.05 -31.43
N VAL A 212 6.82 10.43 -31.62
CA VAL A 212 7.57 9.68 -30.58
C VAL A 212 7.75 10.54 -29.31
N TRP A 213 8.12 11.81 -29.50
CA TRP A 213 8.42 12.72 -28.41
C TRP A 213 7.23 12.96 -27.47
N TYR A 214 6.02 12.94 -28.01
CA TYR A 214 4.81 13.03 -27.19
C TYR A 214 4.72 11.83 -26.23
N TYR A 215 4.84 10.61 -26.75
CA TYR A 215 4.71 9.40 -25.95
C TYR A 215 5.85 9.26 -24.94
N VAL A 216 7.07 9.57 -25.32
CA VAL A 216 8.25 9.58 -24.44
C VAL A 216 8.07 10.62 -23.32
N ALA A 217 7.67 11.85 -23.65
CA ALA A 217 7.48 12.90 -22.65
C ALA A 217 6.36 12.54 -21.65
N VAL A 218 5.23 12.02 -22.14
CA VAL A 218 4.11 11.55 -21.30
C VAL A 218 4.57 10.45 -20.36
N GLN A 219 5.34 9.48 -20.84
CA GLN A 219 5.88 8.38 -20.03
C GLN A 219 6.89 8.87 -18.99
N MET A 220 7.77 9.81 -19.37
CA MET A 220 8.72 10.39 -18.40
C MET A 220 8.00 11.08 -17.24
N VAL A 221 7.00 11.91 -17.53
CA VAL A 221 6.27 12.61 -16.48
C VAL A 221 5.44 11.63 -15.65
N ALA A 222 4.78 10.65 -16.28
CA ALA A 222 4.06 9.60 -15.58
C ALA A 222 4.98 8.83 -14.64
N GLY A 223 6.21 8.49 -15.05
CA GLY A 223 7.20 7.82 -14.24
C GLY A 223 7.59 8.64 -12.99
N VAL A 224 7.91 9.92 -13.17
CA VAL A 224 8.21 10.83 -12.04
C VAL A 224 7.04 10.90 -11.06
N MET A 225 5.80 11.05 -11.54
CA MET A 225 4.63 11.11 -10.66
C MET A 225 4.39 9.80 -9.94
N GLN A 226 4.60 8.65 -10.59
CA GLN A 226 4.45 7.35 -9.95
C GLN A 226 5.50 7.06 -8.88
N SER A 227 6.67 7.68 -8.93
CA SER A 227 7.72 7.50 -7.93
C SER A 227 7.31 7.93 -6.52
N THR A 228 6.27 8.76 -6.38
CA THR A 228 5.73 9.20 -5.08
C THR A 228 5.06 8.07 -4.29
N GLY A 229 4.64 7.00 -4.97
CA GLY A 229 3.80 5.94 -4.40
C GLY A 229 4.51 5.09 -3.35
N TRP A 230 5.61 4.44 -3.73
CA TRP A 230 6.27 3.44 -2.89
C TRP A 230 6.76 3.99 -1.54
N PRO A 231 7.51 5.10 -1.48
CA PRO A 231 7.94 5.67 -0.21
C PRO A 231 6.76 6.02 0.70
N SER A 232 5.69 6.55 0.13
CA SER A 232 4.50 6.95 0.89
C SER A 232 3.79 5.76 1.54
N VAL A 233 3.48 4.71 0.77
CA VAL A 233 2.73 3.56 1.31
C VAL A 233 3.57 2.76 2.30
N VAL A 234 4.88 2.61 2.08
CA VAL A 234 5.79 1.93 3.01
C VAL A 234 5.90 2.70 4.33
N SER A 235 5.99 4.03 4.28
CA SER A 235 6.03 4.87 5.47
C SER A 235 4.73 4.77 6.28
N VAL A 236 3.57 4.81 5.62
CA VAL A 236 2.27 4.61 6.29
C VAL A 236 2.20 3.24 6.95
N MET A 237 2.58 2.18 6.25
CA MET A 237 2.61 0.83 6.80
C MET A 237 3.59 0.72 7.98
N GLY A 238 4.74 1.39 7.91
CA GLY A 238 5.71 1.49 9.00
C GLY A 238 5.14 2.14 10.25
N ASN A 239 4.30 3.17 10.10
CA ASN A 239 3.64 3.87 11.20
C ASN A 239 2.58 3.02 11.90
N TRP A 240 1.82 2.21 11.14
CA TRP A 240 0.71 1.41 11.68
C TRP A 240 1.12 0.03 12.17
N PHE A 241 2.20 -0.54 11.64
CA PHE A 241 2.63 -1.91 11.96
C PHE A 241 4.06 -1.90 12.53
N GLY A 242 4.16 -2.13 13.83
CA GLY A 242 5.43 -2.20 14.55
C GLY A 242 6.30 -3.40 14.14
N LYS A 243 7.52 -3.52 14.73
CA LYS A 243 8.53 -4.52 14.34
C LYS A 243 8.08 -6.00 14.51
N GLY A 244 7.13 -6.31 15.42
CA GLY A 244 6.83 -7.67 15.97
C GLY A 244 5.98 -8.47 15.01
N LYS A 245 5.67 -8.68 13.95
CA LYS A 245 4.89 -9.50 13.00
C LYS A 245 4.90 -8.89 11.59
N ARG A 246 5.92 -8.09 11.35
CA ARG A 246 6.03 -7.29 10.14
C ARG A 246 6.16 -8.18 8.89
N GLY A 247 6.88 -9.30 8.97
CA GLY A 247 7.18 -10.15 7.82
C GLY A 247 5.94 -10.69 7.12
N LEU A 248 5.07 -11.39 7.85
CA LEU A 248 3.85 -11.97 7.28
C LEU A 248 2.88 -10.88 6.77
N ILE A 249 2.66 -9.81 7.56
CA ILE A 249 1.74 -8.73 7.17
C ILE A 249 2.24 -8.03 5.91
N MET A 250 3.54 -7.71 5.85
CA MET A 250 4.14 -7.07 4.69
C MET A 250 4.21 -8.01 3.48
N GLY A 251 4.41 -9.31 3.68
CA GLY A 251 4.38 -10.33 2.62
C GLY A 251 3.00 -10.43 1.98
N VAL A 252 1.94 -10.55 2.78
CA VAL A 252 0.55 -10.56 2.28
C VAL A 252 0.20 -9.22 1.65
N TRP A 253 0.59 -8.10 2.27
CA TRP A 253 0.34 -6.77 1.74
C TRP A 253 1.05 -6.57 0.39
N ASN A 254 2.27 -7.07 0.21
CA ASN A 254 3.02 -6.96 -1.05
C ASN A 254 2.34 -7.67 -2.24
N ALA A 255 1.37 -8.57 -2.00
CA ALA A 255 0.56 -9.16 -3.06
C ALA A 255 -0.22 -8.12 -3.91
N HIS A 256 -0.37 -6.86 -3.40
CA HIS A 256 -0.93 -5.74 -4.19
C HIS A 256 -0.23 -5.55 -5.54
N THR A 257 1.07 -5.87 -5.66
CA THR A 257 1.83 -5.79 -6.90
C THR A 257 1.22 -6.71 -7.97
N SER A 258 1.12 -8.00 -7.67
CA SER A 258 0.55 -8.98 -8.61
C SER A 258 -0.96 -8.77 -8.81
N VAL A 259 -1.71 -8.46 -7.75
CA VAL A 259 -3.15 -8.13 -7.87
C VAL A 259 -3.35 -6.91 -8.78
N GLY A 260 -2.51 -5.89 -8.65
CA GLY A 260 -2.54 -4.71 -9.51
C GLY A 260 -2.20 -5.05 -10.96
N ASN A 261 -1.16 -5.85 -11.19
CA ASN A 261 -0.78 -6.30 -12.53
C ASN A 261 -1.93 -7.09 -13.19
N MET A 262 -2.53 -8.06 -12.47
CA MET A 262 -3.66 -8.85 -12.96
C MET A 262 -4.86 -7.95 -13.31
N LEU A 263 -5.22 -7.05 -12.39
CA LEU A 263 -6.31 -6.09 -12.61
C LEU A 263 -6.04 -5.22 -13.84
N GLY A 264 -4.82 -4.69 -13.96
CA GLY A 264 -4.40 -3.86 -15.09
C GLY A 264 -4.45 -4.61 -16.42
N SER A 265 -3.99 -5.87 -16.46
CA SER A 265 -4.06 -6.72 -17.66
C SER A 265 -5.52 -6.95 -18.08
N ILE A 266 -6.38 -7.33 -17.14
CA ILE A 266 -7.81 -7.57 -17.41
C ILE A 266 -8.50 -6.30 -17.91
N LEU A 267 -8.27 -5.17 -17.24
CA LEU A 267 -8.87 -3.87 -17.62
C LEU A 267 -8.41 -3.43 -19.01
N ALA A 268 -7.10 -3.47 -19.29
CA ALA A 268 -6.53 -3.06 -20.55
C ALA A 268 -6.97 -3.98 -21.71
N ALA A 269 -6.94 -5.32 -21.50
CA ALA A 269 -7.39 -6.29 -22.49
C ALA A 269 -8.90 -6.16 -22.78
N SER A 270 -9.72 -5.96 -21.74
CA SER A 270 -11.16 -5.75 -21.90
C SER A 270 -11.47 -4.45 -22.67
N ALA A 271 -10.74 -3.37 -22.36
CA ALA A 271 -10.87 -2.10 -23.07
C ALA A 271 -10.46 -2.22 -24.54
N LEU A 272 -9.35 -2.93 -24.80
CA LEU A 272 -8.87 -3.18 -26.15
C LEU A 272 -9.90 -3.97 -26.99
N ARG A 273 -10.51 -4.99 -26.39
CA ARG A 273 -11.52 -5.83 -27.06
C ARG A 273 -12.82 -5.10 -27.34
N SER A 274 -13.26 -4.23 -26.43
CA SER A 274 -14.56 -3.55 -26.51
C SER A 274 -14.51 -2.18 -27.19
N SER A 275 -13.32 -1.60 -27.38
CA SER A 275 -13.17 -0.23 -27.90
C SER A 275 -11.88 -0.09 -28.73
N ASN A 276 -10.84 0.53 -28.17
CA ASN A 276 -9.58 0.82 -28.86
C ASN A 276 -8.41 0.86 -27.86
N TRP A 277 -7.18 0.93 -28.38
CA TRP A 277 -5.99 0.93 -27.54
C TRP A 277 -5.89 2.16 -26.62
N GLY A 278 -6.45 3.31 -27.00
CA GLY A 278 -6.46 4.50 -26.14
C GLY A 278 -7.24 4.28 -24.85
N MET A 279 -8.39 3.57 -24.92
CA MET A 279 -9.19 3.24 -23.71
C MET A 279 -8.46 2.30 -22.76
N SER A 280 -7.54 1.48 -23.25
CA SER A 280 -6.70 0.62 -22.41
C SER A 280 -5.85 1.40 -21.41
N PHE A 281 -5.51 2.66 -21.70
CA PHE A 281 -4.80 3.58 -20.80
C PHE A 281 -5.77 4.45 -19.98
N ILE A 282 -6.82 4.97 -20.64
CA ILE A 282 -7.74 5.93 -20.00
C ILE A 282 -8.48 5.28 -18.83
N ILE A 283 -8.98 4.05 -18.99
CA ILE A 283 -9.74 3.38 -17.93
C ILE A 283 -8.89 3.17 -16.67
N PRO A 284 -7.70 2.53 -16.70
CA PRO A 284 -6.85 2.42 -15.53
C PRO A 284 -6.40 3.76 -14.95
N GLY A 285 -6.15 4.76 -15.81
CA GLY A 285 -5.78 6.11 -15.39
C GLY A 285 -6.88 6.79 -14.58
N VAL A 286 -8.13 6.73 -15.05
CA VAL A 286 -9.29 7.26 -14.31
C VAL A 286 -9.51 6.53 -13.00
N LEU A 287 -9.45 5.20 -12.99
CA LEU A 287 -9.60 4.40 -11.77
C LEU A 287 -8.49 4.72 -10.75
N MET A 288 -7.28 5.00 -11.22
CA MET A 288 -6.18 5.44 -10.37
C MET A 288 -6.48 6.82 -9.74
N MET A 289 -7.00 7.77 -10.51
CA MET A 289 -7.42 9.08 -9.98
C MET A 289 -8.55 8.92 -8.94
N MET A 290 -9.55 8.07 -9.20
CA MET A 290 -10.61 7.77 -8.25
C MET A 290 -10.07 7.16 -6.96
N THR A 291 -9.11 6.24 -7.06
CA THR A 291 -8.44 5.66 -5.88
C THR A 291 -7.61 6.71 -5.13
N GLY A 292 -6.99 7.67 -5.83
CA GLY A 292 -6.34 8.83 -5.21
C GLY A 292 -7.33 9.66 -4.37
N MET A 293 -8.57 9.84 -4.82
CA MET A 293 -9.62 10.49 -4.05
C MET A 293 -10.07 9.65 -2.84
N LEU A 294 -10.05 8.31 -2.93
CA LEU A 294 -10.29 7.44 -1.77
C LEU A 294 -9.15 7.59 -0.74
N VAL A 295 -7.89 7.66 -1.18
CA VAL A 295 -6.73 7.94 -0.32
C VAL A 295 -6.92 9.28 0.41
N TRP A 296 -7.30 10.34 -0.28
CA TRP A 296 -7.58 11.64 0.32
C TRP A 296 -8.61 11.56 1.44
N ASN A 297 -9.70 10.83 1.21
CA ASN A 297 -10.84 10.78 2.13
C ASN A 297 -10.62 9.81 3.30
N PHE A 298 -9.86 8.73 3.14
CA PHE A 298 -9.84 7.64 4.12
C PHE A 298 -8.47 7.29 4.68
N LEU A 299 -7.35 7.76 4.09
CA LEU A 299 -6.03 7.41 4.61
C LEU A 299 -5.69 8.22 5.86
N VAL A 300 -5.47 7.53 6.96
CA VAL A 300 -4.84 8.06 8.18
C VAL A 300 -3.38 7.65 8.17
N VAL A 301 -2.47 8.62 8.23
CA VAL A 301 -1.03 8.39 8.03
C VAL A 301 -0.39 7.71 9.22
N ALA A 302 -0.78 8.10 10.44
CA ALA A 302 -0.21 7.58 11.68
C ALA A 302 -1.27 7.41 12.77
N PRO A 303 -1.08 6.47 13.72
CA PRO A 303 -2.00 6.29 14.84
C PRO A 303 -2.23 7.55 15.66
N GLU A 304 -1.18 8.36 15.84
CA GLU A 304 -1.20 9.59 16.63
C GLU A 304 -2.16 10.65 16.04
N ASP A 305 -2.35 10.65 14.72
CA ASP A 305 -3.26 11.57 14.04
C ASP A 305 -4.73 11.38 14.47
N VAL A 306 -5.06 10.20 15.00
CA VAL A 306 -6.40 9.86 15.52
C VAL A 306 -6.41 9.59 17.03
N GLY A 307 -5.37 10.04 17.75
CA GLY A 307 -5.26 9.95 19.20
C GLY A 307 -4.96 8.53 19.73
N LEU A 308 -4.41 7.66 18.89
CA LEU A 308 -3.94 6.33 19.28
C LEU A 308 -2.45 6.35 19.60
N PRO A 309 -1.94 5.47 20.49
CA PRO A 309 -0.52 5.39 20.77
C PRO A 309 0.25 4.86 19.55
N PRO A 310 1.54 5.27 19.39
CA PRO A 310 2.38 4.79 18.30
C PRO A 310 2.54 3.27 18.33
N ALA A 311 2.67 2.64 17.16
CA ALA A 311 2.71 1.17 17.03
C ALA A 311 3.92 0.53 17.74
N ASN A 312 4.97 1.29 18.01
CA ASN A 312 6.19 0.85 18.69
C ASN A 312 6.25 1.28 20.18
N ALA A 313 5.15 1.78 20.76
CA ALA A 313 5.11 2.07 22.19
C ALA A 313 5.42 0.77 22.97
N PRO A 314 6.31 0.81 23.98
CA PRO A 314 6.58 -0.35 24.80
C PRO A 314 5.27 -0.80 25.44
N THR A 315 4.80 -1.97 25.06
CA THR A 315 3.72 -2.66 25.78
C THR A 315 4.29 -3.04 27.13
N SER A 316 3.90 -2.32 28.17
CA SER A 316 4.07 -2.80 29.53
C SER A 316 3.23 -4.07 29.67
N SER A 317 3.87 -5.20 29.36
CA SER A 317 3.30 -6.53 29.57
C SER A 317 3.39 -6.88 31.06
N SER A 318 2.59 -6.23 31.87
CA SER A 318 2.16 -6.74 33.16
C SER A 318 1.09 -5.79 33.72
N SER A 319 -0.12 -6.16 33.56
CA SER A 319 -1.27 -5.93 34.44
C SER A 319 -2.56 -5.86 33.66
N ALA A 320 -3.11 -7.02 33.36
CA ALA A 320 -4.56 -7.14 33.12
C ALA A 320 -5.36 -6.96 34.44
N ASN A 321 -4.69 -6.66 35.57
CA ASN A 321 -5.28 -6.58 36.91
C ASN A 321 -4.92 -5.31 37.70
N ALA A 322 -4.56 -4.19 37.03
CA ALA A 322 -4.35 -2.91 37.74
C ALA A 322 -5.24 -1.83 37.09
N LEU A 323 -6.54 -1.97 37.31
CA LEU A 323 -7.52 -0.92 36.96
C LEU A 323 -7.78 0.04 38.15
N ASP A 324 -7.07 -0.05 39.25
CA ASP A 324 -7.44 0.65 40.48
C ASP A 324 -6.30 1.31 41.27
N GLU A 325 -5.22 1.79 40.65
CA GLU A 325 -4.31 2.69 41.40
C GLU A 325 -3.61 3.67 40.45
N PHE A 326 -4.32 4.76 40.13
CA PHE A 326 -3.70 5.97 39.60
C PHE A 326 -3.18 6.81 40.75
N ASP A 327 -1.97 6.50 41.20
CA ASP A 327 -1.24 7.32 42.17
C ASP A 327 -0.71 8.59 41.47
N GLU A 328 -1.08 9.77 41.99
CA GLU A 328 -0.64 11.08 41.46
C GLU A 328 0.89 11.21 41.37
N GLU A 329 1.62 10.46 42.21
CA GLU A 329 3.07 10.42 42.20
C GLU A 329 3.64 9.75 40.93
N SER A 330 2.96 8.75 40.37
CA SER A 330 3.35 8.09 39.12
C SER A 330 3.14 9.01 37.90
N VAL A 331 2.13 9.87 37.94
CA VAL A 331 1.84 10.89 36.91
C VAL A 331 2.86 12.03 37.00
N ALA A 332 3.20 12.46 38.22
CA ALA A 332 4.22 13.48 38.45
C ALA A 332 5.62 12.98 38.03
N ARG A 333 5.95 11.73 38.32
CA ARG A 333 7.20 11.09 37.90
C ARG A 333 7.30 10.92 36.37
N ARG A 334 6.17 10.60 35.69
CA ARG A 334 6.09 10.61 34.23
C ARG A 334 6.31 12.02 33.66
N ARG A 335 5.68 13.04 34.22
CA ARG A 335 5.89 14.45 33.80
C ARG A 335 7.33 14.91 34.03
N LEU A 336 7.99 14.47 35.08
CA LEU A 336 9.41 14.73 35.33
C LEU A 336 10.33 14.00 34.33
N ILE A 337 10.02 12.77 33.95
CA ILE A 337 10.76 12.01 32.93
C ILE A 337 10.50 12.57 31.53
N GLU A 338 9.27 12.96 31.20
CA GLU A 338 8.91 13.63 29.95
C GLU A 338 9.48 15.06 29.89
N GLY A 339 9.48 15.81 31.00
CA GLY A 339 10.12 17.11 31.12
C GLY A 339 11.66 17.08 31.07
N SER A 340 12.27 15.99 31.49
CA SER A 340 13.73 15.75 31.33
C SER A 340 14.08 15.25 29.93
N SER A 341 13.15 14.58 29.22
CA SER A 341 13.31 14.12 27.85
C SER A 341 13.05 15.23 26.81
N SER A 342 12.44 16.37 27.22
CA SER A 342 12.25 17.52 26.35
C SER A 342 13.49 18.41 26.19
N ARG A 343 14.59 18.10 26.90
CA ARG A 343 15.90 18.69 26.60
C ARG A 343 16.48 18.01 25.36
N GLY A 344 16.11 18.55 24.19
CA GLY A 344 16.83 18.34 22.94
C GLY A 344 16.95 16.87 22.54
N THR A 345 15.89 16.24 22.08
CA THR A 345 16.06 15.25 21.03
C THR A 345 16.70 15.97 19.84
N GLU A 346 18.04 16.01 19.83
CA GLU A 346 18.76 16.24 18.56
C GLU A 346 18.10 15.28 17.58
N ARG A 347 17.38 15.83 16.60
CA ARG A 347 16.80 15.04 15.51
C ARG A 347 17.96 14.24 14.97
N GLU A 348 17.95 12.92 15.18
CA GLU A 348 18.96 11.99 14.68
C GLU A 348 19.29 12.37 13.25
N LYS A 349 20.57 12.67 12.98
CA LYS A 349 21.00 13.06 11.63
C LYS A 349 20.70 11.89 10.68
N PRO A 350 20.09 12.15 9.52
CA PRO A 350 19.86 11.09 8.53
C PRO A 350 21.17 10.39 8.20
N VAL A 351 21.14 9.08 8.11
CA VAL A 351 22.33 8.33 7.65
C VAL A 351 22.64 8.75 6.22
N GLY A 352 23.85 9.25 6.02
CA GLY A 352 24.27 9.67 4.68
C GLY A 352 24.28 8.48 3.71
N PHE A 353 23.99 8.74 2.44
CA PHE A 353 23.96 7.75 1.36
C PHE A 353 25.19 6.83 1.33
N VAL A 354 26.40 7.42 1.43
CA VAL A 354 27.67 6.67 1.47
C VAL A 354 27.79 5.76 2.70
N ALA A 355 27.27 6.21 3.86
CA ALA A 355 27.29 5.40 5.07
C ALA A 355 26.33 4.19 4.95
N ALA A 356 25.17 4.36 4.33
CA ALA A 356 24.24 3.29 4.05
C ALA A 356 24.82 2.24 3.08
N LEU A 357 25.55 2.65 2.05
CA LEU A 357 26.25 1.73 1.13
C LEU A 357 27.31 0.86 1.83
N LYS A 358 27.91 1.34 2.93
CA LYS A 358 28.91 0.58 3.70
C LYS A 358 28.29 -0.50 4.61
N ILE A 359 26.97 -0.56 4.76
CA ILE A 359 26.30 -1.60 5.52
C ILE A 359 26.51 -2.94 4.80
N PRO A 360 27.03 -3.98 5.52
CA PRO A 360 27.28 -5.28 4.91
C PRO A 360 26.00 -5.87 4.28
N GLY A 361 26.03 -6.17 2.99
CA GLY A 361 24.92 -6.74 2.25
C GLY A 361 24.14 -5.74 1.40
N VAL A 362 24.13 -4.43 1.71
CA VAL A 362 23.36 -3.44 0.94
C VAL A 362 23.74 -3.46 -0.54
N ILE A 363 25.02 -3.34 -0.89
CA ILE A 363 25.47 -3.35 -2.29
C ILE A 363 25.12 -4.69 -2.96
N THR A 364 25.36 -5.81 -2.26
CA THR A 364 25.13 -7.14 -2.81
C THR A 364 23.66 -7.37 -3.14
N PHE A 365 22.75 -7.06 -2.21
CA PHE A 365 21.32 -7.20 -2.45
C PHE A 365 20.77 -6.15 -3.42
N SER A 366 21.35 -4.94 -3.47
CA SER A 366 20.98 -3.93 -4.47
C SER A 366 21.29 -4.42 -5.90
N LEU A 367 22.49 -4.98 -6.13
CA LEU A 367 22.87 -5.53 -7.42
C LEU A 367 22.09 -6.82 -7.75
N CYS A 368 21.83 -7.67 -6.76
CA CYS A 368 20.96 -8.82 -6.95
C CYS A 368 19.56 -8.38 -7.38
N LEU A 369 19.00 -7.36 -6.73
CA LEU A 369 17.69 -6.82 -7.10
C LEU A 369 17.69 -6.17 -8.48
N PHE A 370 18.79 -5.56 -8.90
CA PHE A 370 18.94 -5.06 -10.27
C PHE A 370 18.67 -6.16 -11.29
N PHE A 371 19.33 -7.32 -11.16
CA PHE A 371 19.16 -8.42 -12.10
C PHE A 371 17.79 -9.12 -11.96
N THR A 372 17.32 -9.36 -10.75
CA THR A 372 16.01 -10.00 -10.56
C THR A 372 14.85 -9.10 -11.03
N LYS A 373 14.95 -7.77 -10.86
CA LYS A 373 13.96 -6.84 -11.44
C LYS A 373 14.10 -6.73 -12.95
N LEU A 374 15.31 -6.84 -13.52
CA LEU A 374 15.50 -6.90 -14.97
C LEU A 374 14.66 -8.05 -15.56
N VAL A 375 14.75 -9.24 -14.98
CA VAL A 375 13.98 -10.41 -15.41
C VAL A 375 12.48 -10.20 -15.19
N ALA A 376 12.07 -9.83 -13.98
CA ALA A 376 10.66 -9.67 -13.62
C ALA A 376 9.95 -8.60 -14.47
N TYR A 377 10.61 -7.47 -14.74
CA TYR A 377 10.02 -6.38 -15.52
C TYR A 377 10.06 -6.64 -17.03
N THR A 378 11.01 -7.46 -17.52
CA THR A 378 10.92 -7.98 -18.88
C THR A 378 9.63 -8.77 -19.07
N PHE A 379 9.29 -9.69 -18.17
CA PHE A 379 8.01 -10.38 -18.23
C PHE A 379 6.82 -9.44 -18.04
N LEU A 380 6.90 -8.48 -17.11
CA LEU A 380 5.82 -7.52 -16.87
C LEU A 380 5.42 -6.75 -18.15
N TYR A 381 6.41 -6.34 -18.94
CA TYR A 381 6.21 -5.48 -20.11
C TYR A 381 6.10 -6.23 -21.44
N TRP A 382 6.70 -7.43 -21.55
CA TRP A 382 6.81 -8.13 -22.82
C TRP A 382 6.14 -9.50 -22.87
N LEU A 383 5.72 -10.08 -21.74
CA LEU A 383 5.10 -11.41 -21.73
C LEU A 383 3.83 -11.50 -22.60
N PRO A 384 2.87 -10.56 -22.56
CA PRO A 384 1.70 -10.62 -23.45
C PRO A 384 2.10 -10.60 -24.94
N PHE A 385 3.05 -9.76 -25.30
CA PHE A 385 3.58 -9.67 -26.67
C PHE A 385 4.28 -10.97 -27.09
N TYR A 386 5.10 -11.57 -26.19
CA TYR A 386 5.72 -12.88 -26.42
C TYR A 386 4.66 -13.98 -26.64
N ILE A 387 3.62 -14.04 -25.80
CA ILE A 387 2.54 -15.05 -25.91
C ILE A 387 1.80 -14.90 -27.25
N GLU A 388 1.50 -13.70 -27.66
CA GLU A 388 0.81 -13.41 -28.92
C GLU A 388 1.64 -13.82 -30.13
N ARG A 389 2.97 -13.52 -30.10
CA ARG A 389 3.91 -13.84 -31.19
C ARG A 389 4.40 -15.29 -31.19
N THR A 390 3.93 -16.11 -30.23
CA THR A 390 4.31 -17.52 -30.11
C THR A 390 3.14 -18.40 -30.48
N GLU A 391 3.33 -19.31 -31.43
CA GLU A 391 2.36 -20.35 -31.75
C GLU A 391 2.22 -21.31 -30.57
N ILE A 392 1.04 -21.43 -29.98
CA ILE A 392 0.74 -22.31 -28.85
C ILE A 392 -0.27 -23.35 -29.30
N ALA A 393 0.12 -24.62 -29.27
CA ALA A 393 -0.71 -25.74 -29.71
C ALA A 393 -1.30 -25.55 -31.13
N GLY A 394 -0.52 -25.00 -32.06
CA GLY A 394 -0.94 -24.76 -33.44
C GLY A 394 -1.77 -23.50 -33.66
N ASN A 395 -1.87 -22.60 -32.67
CA ASN A 395 -2.66 -21.39 -32.79
C ASN A 395 -1.93 -20.15 -32.27
N TYR A 396 -2.09 -19.03 -32.96
CA TYR A 396 -1.73 -17.72 -32.47
C TYR A 396 -2.88 -17.12 -31.66
N LEU A 397 -2.55 -16.38 -30.63
CA LEU A 397 -3.53 -15.76 -29.73
C LEU A 397 -3.66 -14.26 -30.04
N SER A 398 -4.87 -13.72 -29.89
CA SER A 398 -5.04 -12.26 -29.98
C SER A 398 -4.35 -11.54 -28.80
N ALA A 399 -3.94 -10.28 -29.00
CA ALA A 399 -3.37 -9.40 -27.98
C ALA A 399 -4.16 -9.39 -26.67
N ALA A 400 -5.49 -9.27 -26.76
CA ALA A 400 -6.36 -9.28 -25.60
C ALA A 400 -6.30 -10.62 -24.86
N LYS A 401 -6.30 -11.76 -25.58
CA LYS A 401 -6.22 -13.09 -24.98
C LYS A 401 -4.86 -13.37 -24.37
N ALA A 402 -3.78 -12.97 -25.03
CA ALA A 402 -2.42 -13.04 -24.50
C ALA A 402 -2.27 -12.23 -23.21
N GLY A 403 -2.86 -11.02 -23.18
CA GLY A 403 -2.93 -10.18 -21.99
C GLY A 403 -3.71 -10.83 -20.84
N GLU A 404 -4.85 -11.47 -21.11
CA GLU A 404 -5.61 -12.23 -20.11
C GLU A 404 -4.80 -13.41 -19.55
N LEU A 405 -4.12 -14.16 -20.41
CA LEU A 405 -3.33 -15.33 -20.00
C LEU A 405 -2.09 -14.95 -19.20
N SER A 406 -1.47 -13.81 -19.49
CA SER A 406 -0.30 -13.32 -18.73
C SER A 406 -0.57 -13.14 -17.22
N VAL A 407 -1.83 -13.04 -16.81
CA VAL A 407 -2.27 -13.00 -15.41
C VAL A 407 -1.80 -14.23 -14.62
N ILE A 408 -1.64 -15.38 -15.29
CA ILE A 408 -1.15 -16.62 -14.65
C ILE A 408 0.28 -16.46 -14.11
N PHE A 409 1.15 -15.70 -14.80
CA PHE A 409 2.47 -15.36 -14.31
C PHE A 409 2.40 -14.55 -12.99
N ASP A 410 1.51 -13.55 -12.92
CA ASP A 410 1.32 -12.74 -11.73
C ASP A 410 0.72 -13.56 -10.56
N LEU A 411 -0.17 -14.52 -10.86
CA LEU A 411 -0.71 -15.45 -9.86
C LEU A 411 0.41 -16.32 -9.27
N GLY A 412 1.28 -16.87 -10.13
CA GLY A 412 2.51 -17.53 -9.70
C GLY A 412 3.37 -16.63 -8.81
N GLY A 413 3.49 -15.36 -9.16
CA GLY A 413 4.24 -14.36 -8.40
C GLY A 413 3.73 -14.14 -6.97
N ILE A 414 2.42 -14.18 -6.75
CA ILE A 414 1.84 -14.11 -5.39
C ILE A 414 2.31 -15.31 -4.56
N LEU A 415 2.17 -16.51 -5.12
CA LEU A 415 2.60 -17.75 -4.45
C LEU A 415 4.10 -17.72 -4.16
N GLY A 416 4.91 -17.24 -5.12
CA GLY A 416 6.36 -17.11 -5.00
C GLY A 416 6.78 -16.17 -3.87
N GLY A 417 6.17 -14.99 -3.77
CA GLY A 417 6.43 -14.02 -2.72
C GLY A 417 6.10 -14.56 -1.32
N ILE A 418 4.94 -15.23 -1.17
CA ILE A 418 4.53 -15.87 0.09
C ILE A 418 5.48 -17.01 0.46
N LEU A 419 5.80 -17.89 -0.50
CA LEU A 419 6.67 -19.05 -0.27
C LEU A 419 8.09 -18.61 0.07
N ALA A 420 8.65 -17.66 -0.67
CA ALA A 420 9.98 -17.12 -0.40
C ALA A 420 10.06 -16.47 0.99
N GLY A 421 9.04 -15.69 1.37
CA GLY A 421 8.93 -15.13 2.72
C GLY A 421 8.88 -16.20 3.80
N TYR A 422 8.00 -17.20 3.64
CA TYR A 422 7.84 -18.29 4.60
C TYR A 422 9.13 -19.13 4.78
N VAL A 423 9.73 -19.55 3.66
CA VAL A 423 10.96 -20.36 3.68
C VAL A 423 12.10 -19.57 4.33
N SER A 424 12.24 -18.31 3.93
CA SER A 424 13.26 -17.41 4.46
C SER A 424 13.12 -17.16 5.97
N ASP A 425 11.89 -16.99 6.47
CA ASP A 425 11.63 -16.82 7.91
C ASP A 425 11.85 -18.12 8.68
N LYS A 426 11.37 -19.25 8.15
CA LYS A 426 11.49 -20.57 8.80
C LYS A 426 12.94 -20.98 9.01
N TYR A 427 13.81 -20.73 8.05
CA TYR A 427 15.22 -21.13 8.10
C TYR A 427 16.15 -19.98 8.50
N ASN A 428 15.61 -18.78 8.71
CA ASN A 428 16.40 -17.56 8.96
C ASN A 428 17.54 -17.36 7.94
N ALA A 429 17.23 -17.62 6.65
CA ALA A 429 18.19 -17.74 5.55
C ALA A 429 17.75 -16.92 4.33
N ARG A 430 17.90 -15.59 4.41
CA ARG A 430 17.46 -14.65 3.36
C ARG A 430 18.20 -14.88 2.04
N SER A 431 19.53 -14.97 2.09
CA SER A 431 20.37 -15.11 0.90
C SER A 431 20.23 -16.46 0.26
N MET A 432 20.18 -17.54 1.06
CA MET A 432 19.99 -18.91 0.56
C MET A 432 18.64 -19.06 -0.12
N THR A 433 17.58 -18.52 0.46
CA THR A 433 16.24 -18.57 -0.13
C THR A 433 16.20 -17.79 -1.45
N ALA A 434 16.67 -16.54 -1.45
CA ALA A 434 16.69 -15.74 -2.68
C ALA A 434 17.48 -16.42 -3.80
N ALA A 435 18.68 -16.92 -3.51
CA ALA A 435 19.50 -17.63 -4.49
C ALA A 435 18.89 -18.94 -4.97
N GLY A 436 18.25 -19.72 -4.09
CA GLY A 436 17.56 -20.95 -4.46
C GLY A 436 16.46 -20.69 -5.50
N PHE A 437 15.65 -19.67 -5.31
CA PHE A 437 14.63 -19.27 -6.27
C PHE A 437 15.24 -18.82 -7.59
N VAL A 438 16.30 -17.97 -7.54
CA VAL A 438 17.00 -17.47 -8.73
C VAL A 438 17.65 -18.60 -9.53
N TYR A 439 18.33 -19.54 -8.88
CA TYR A 439 18.94 -20.67 -9.61
C TYR A 439 17.88 -21.64 -10.16
N LEU A 440 16.74 -21.83 -9.47
CA LEU A 440 15.65 -22.66 -9.98
C LEU A 440 14.88 -21.98 -11.11
N SER A 441 14.88 -20.64 -11.19
CA SER A 441 14.22 -19.93 -12.30
C SER A 441 14.87 -20.25 -13.64
N ILE A 442 16.20 -20.39 -13.70
CA ILE A 442 16.94 -20.64 -14.96
C ILE A 442 16.42 -21.88 -15.71
N PRO A 443 16.42 -23.11 -15.12
CA PRO A 443 15.92 -24.28 -15.83
C PRO A 443 14.41 -24.18 -16.12
N VAL A 444 13.63 -23.52 -15.28
CA VAL A 444 12.19 -23.35 -15.51
C VAL A 444 11.91 -22.39 -16.67
N LEU A 445 12.64 -21.29 -16.76
CA LEU A 445 12.56 -20.37 -17.90
C LEU A 445 12.99 -21.06 -19.21
N TYR A 446 14.04 -21.91 -19.16
CA TYR A 446 14.44 -22.74 -20.29
C TYR A 446 13.29 -23.68 -20.70
N MET A 447 12.69 -24.39 -19.74
CA MET A 447 11.54 -25.26 -20.00
C MET A 447 10.34 -24.49 -20.57
N TYR A 448 10.09 -23.29 -20.09
CA TYR A 448 9.01 -22.43 -20.60
C TYR A 448 9.24 -22.06 -22.06
N ARG A 449 10.48 -21.71 -22.43
CA ARG A 449 10.85 -21.38 -23.82
C ARG A 449 10.73 -22.59 -24.74
N GLU A 450 11.26 -23.76 -24.35
CA GLU A 450 11.33 -24.96 -25.19
C GLU A 450 10.02 -25.76 -25.27
N PHE A 451 9.26 -25.78 -24.19
CA PHE A 451 8.10 -26.65 -24.07
C PHE A 451 6.77 -25.91 -23.93
N GLY A 452 6.81 -24.61 -23.64
CA GLY A 452 5.59 -23.82 -23.41
C GLY A 452 4.67 -23.75 -24.65
N SER A 453 5.21 -23.83 -25.84
CA SER A 453 4.45 -23.83 -27.11
C SER A 453 3.71 -25.15 -27.41
N ARG A 454 4.09 -26.27 -26.77
CA ARG A 454 3.54 -27.60 -27.11
C ARG A 454 2.06 -27.78 -26.79
N SER A 455 1.59 -27.18 -25.70
CA SER A 455 0.18 -27.22 -25.33
C SER A 455 -0.19 -26.04 -24.44
N MET A 456 -1.47 -25.67 -24.43
CA MET A 456 -1.98 -24.60 -23.55
C MET A 456 -1.74 -24.90 -22.05
N SER A 457 -1.97 -26.15 -21.62
CA SER A 457 -1.75 -26.54 -20.22
C SER A 457 -0.28 -26.45 -19.81
N MET A 458 0.64 -26.83 -20.69
CA MET A 458 2.09 -26.73 -20.46
C MET A 458 2.50 -25.24 -20.39
N ASN A 459 1.97 -24.41 -21.29
CA ASN A 459 2.23 -22.98 -21.30
C ASN A 459 1.80 -22.34 -19.96
N LEU A 460 0.57 -22.57 -19.52
CA LEU A 460 0.03 -22.01 -18.29
C LEU A 460 0.78 -22.52 -17.05
N GLY A 461 1.08 -23.82 -16.99
CA GLY A 461 1.80 -24.42 -15.87
C GLY A 461 3.21 -23.87 -15.71
N LEU A 462 3.98 -23.82 -16.81
CA LEU A 462 5.35 -23.31 -16.82
C LEU A 462 5.37 -21.78 -16.60
N MET A 463 4.39 -21.06 -17.12
CA MET A 463 4.21 -19.62 -16.88
C MET A 463 3.96 -19.34 -15.39
N ALA A 464 3.06 -20.09 -14.73
CA ALA A 464 2.80 -19.96 -13.30
C ALA A 464 4.06 -20.25 -12.47
N LEU A 465 4.78 -21.31 -12.81
CA LEU A 465 6.01 -21.70 -12.13
C LEU A 465 7.12 -20.66 -12.34
N SER A 466 7.28 -20.13 -13.57
CA SER A 466 8.21 -19.03 -13.88
C SER A 466 7.86 -17.80 -13.05
N GLY A 467 6.58 -17.42 -13.00
CA GLY A 467 6.11 -16.31 -12.19
C GLY A 467 6.43 -16.47 -10.71
N MET A 468 6.26 -17.69 -10.17
CA MET A 468 6.58 -18.03 -8.78
C MET A 468 8.07 -17.85 -8.48
N LEU A 469 8.95 -18.35 -9.34
CA LEU A 469 10.39 -18.33 -9.09
C LEU A 469 11.02 -16.96 -9.36
N VAL A 470 10.55 -16.22 -10.36
CA VAL A 470 11.05 -14.88 -10.70
C VAL A 470 10.63 -13.82 -9.68
N ASN A 471 9.36 -13.84 -9.25
CA ASN A 471 8.86 -12.82 -8.33
C ASN A 471 9.18 -13.11 -6.85
N GLY A 472 9.52 -14.35 -6.47
CA GLY A 472 9.90 -14.72 -5.11
C GLY A 472 11.08 -13.92 -4.56
N PRO A 473 12.26 -13.94 -5.20
CA PRO A 473 13.44 -13.15 -4.80
C PRO A 473 13.18 -11.65 -4.80
N TYR A 474 12.48 -11.16 -5.83
CA TYR A 474 12.10 -9.76 -5.94
C TYR A 474 11.30 -9.30 -4.72
N ALA A 475 10.23 -10.02 -4.38
CA ALA A 475 9.40 -9.72 -3.22
C ALA A 475 10.19 -9.79 -1.91
N LEU A 476 11.00 -10.84 -1.72
CA LEU A 476 11.80 -11.05 -0.53
C LEU A 476 12.83 -9.92 -0.30
N ILE A 477 13.55 -9.52 -1.35
CA ILE A 477 14.59 -8.50 -1.24
C ILE A 477 14.00 -7.12 -1.00
N THR A 478 12.94 -6.75 -1.71
CA THR A 478 12.31 -5.42 -1.56
C THR A 478 11.64 -5.23 -0.20
N THR A 479 11.22 -6.30 0.46
CA THR A 479 10.50 -6.25 1.74
C THR A 479 11.37 -6.66 2.93
N ALA A 480 11.54 -7.96 3.15
CA ALA A 480 12.18 -8.48 4.35
C ALA A 480 13.68 -8.13 4.43
N VAL A 481 14.43 -8.31 3.34
CA VAL A 481 15.87 -8.02 3.33
C VAL A 481 16.12 -6.52 3.51
N SER A 482 15.38 -5.66 2.80
CA SER A 482 15.50 -4.20 2.94
C SER A 482 15.18 -3.74 4.36
N ALA A 483 14.17 -4.35 5.01
CA ALA A 483 13.82 -4.05 6.39
C ALA A 483 14.91 -4.50 7.38
N ASP A 484 15.46 -5.70 7.19
CA ASP A 484 16.53 -6.24 8.04
C ASP A 484 17.81 -5.39 7.93
N LEU A 485 18.22 -5.04 6.71
CA LEU A 485 19.38 -4.17 6.48
C LEU A 485 19.17 -2.74 6.98
N GLY A 486 17.97 -2.21 6.85
CA GLY A 486 17.61 -0.87 7.35
C GLY A 486 17.52 -0.76 8.87
N THR A 487 17.53 -1.91 9.58
CA THR A 487 17.55 -2.00 11.04
C THR A 487 18.82 -2.65 11.59
N HIS A 488 19.88 -2.76 10.77
CA HIS A 488 21.15 -3.39 11.12
C HIS A 488 21.80 -2.73 12.35
N GLU A 489 22.46 -3.50 13.21
CA GLU A 489 23.07 -3.05 14.48
C GLU A 489 24.04 -1.86 14.29
N SER A 490 24.74 -1.80 13.16
CA SER A 490 25.63 -0.68 12.83
C SER A 490 24.94 0.68 12.77
N LEU A 491 23.63 0.71 12.66
CA LEU A 491 22.80 1.92 12.56
C LEU A 491 22.33 2.44 13.94
N LYS A 492 22.69 1.76 15.05
CA LYS A 492 22.37 2.14 16.44
C LYS A 492 20.90 2.56 16.66
N GLY A 493 19.97 1.92 15.94
CA GLY A 493 18.53 2.18 16.07
C GLY A 493 18.01 3.40 15.29
N ASN A 494 18.83 4.04 14.45
CA ASN A 494 18.40 5.18 13.63
C ASN A 494 17.31 4.77 12.62
N SER A 495 16.07 5.17 12.90
CA SER A 495 14.89 4.83 12.08
C SER A 495 14.93 5.44 10.67
N ARG A 496 15.69 6.52 10.48
CA ARG A 496 15.85 7.18 9.17
C ARG A 496 16.79 6.42 8.23
N ALA A 497 17.60 5.50 8.76
CA ALA A 497 18.45 4.64 7.96
C ALA A 497 17.64 3.64 7.13
N LEU A 498 16.48 3.18 7.63
CA LEU A 498 15.60 2.26 6.93
C LEU A 498 15.13 2.84 5.57
N ALA A 499 14.69 4.08 5.55
CA ALA A 499 14.24 4.73 4.32
C ALA A 499 15.38 4.86 3.30
N THR A 500 16.58 5.26 3.74
CA THR A 500 17.75 5.41 2.89
C THR A 500 18.22 4.07 2.31
N VAL A 501 18.30 3.02 3.13
CA VAL A 501 18.68 1.67 2.69
C VAL A 501 17.67 1.10 1.69
N THR A 502 16.39 1.22 2.01
CA THR A 502 15.30 0.76 1.11
C THR A 502 15.35 1.52 -0.22
N ALA A 503 15.58 2.84 -0.20
CA ALA A 503 15.70 3.65 -1.42
C ALA A 503 16.91 3.24 -2.28
N ILE A 504 18.04 2.91 -1.67
CA ILE A 504 19.23 2.43 -2.39
C ILE A 504 18.95 1.09 -3.07
N ILE A 505 18.40 0.14 -2.31
CA ILE A 505 18.13 -1.23 -2.82
C ILE A 505 17.08 -1.16 -3.92
N ASP A 506 15.96 -0.50 -3.67
CA ASP A 506 14.85 -0.42 -4.63
C ASP A 506 15.18 0.46 -5.84
N GLY A 507 15.87 1.58 -5.63
CA GLY A 507 16.33 2.45 -6.70
C GLY A 507 17.31 1.75 -7.66
N THR A 508 18.30 1.01 -7.13
CA THR A 508 19.20 0.20 -7.94
C THR A 508 18.45 -0.89 -8.72
N GLY A 509 17.52 -1.58 -8.07
CA GLY A 509 16.64 -2.54 -8.74
C GLY A 509 15.79 -1.91 -9.84
N SER A 510 15.34 -0.67 -9.65
CA SER A 510 14.53 0.05 -10.64
C SER A 510 15.30 0.43 -11.89
N ILE A 511 16.62 0.59 -11.80
CA ILE A 511 17.49 0.73 -12.98
C ILE A 511 17.48 -0.57 -13.81
N GLY A 512 17.61 -1.73 -13.16
CA GLY A 512 17.48 -3.04 -13.83
C GLY A 512 16.10 -3.23 -14.47
N ALA A 513 15.05 -2.82 -13.76
CA ALA A 513 13.67 -2.83 -14.28
C ALA A 513 13.52 -1.98 -15.55
N ALA A 514 14.27 -0.87 -15.68
CA ALA A 514 14.25 -0.02 -16.88
C ALA A 514 15.03 -0.64 -18.05
N ILE A 515 16.18 -1.22 -17.75
CA ILE A 515 17.08 -1.77 -18.76
C ILE A 515 16.51 -3.04 -19.41
N GLY A 516 15.87 -3.93 -18.65
CA GLY A 516 15.31 -5.18 -19.16
C GLY A 516 14.35 -5.01 -20.33
N PRO A 517 13.24 -4.27 -20.17
CA PRO A 517 12.30 -4.01 -21.26
C PRO A 517 12.92 -3.26 -22.44
N MET A 518 13.86 -2.33 -22.20
CA MET A 518 14.56 -1.59 -23.25
C MET A 518 15.42 -2.54 -24.10
N LEU A 519 16.24 -3.38 -23.46
CA LEU A 519 17.06 -4.37 -24.16
C LEU A 519 16.19 -5.38 -24.91
N THR A 520 15.06 -5.77 -24.37
CA THR A 520 14.12 -6.66 -25.06
C THR A 520 13.60 -6.01 -26.35
N GLY A 521 13.17 -4.74 -26.31
CA GLY A 521 12.74 -4.02 -27.49
C GLY A 521 13.84 -3.90 -28.54
N PHE A 522 15.08 -3.65 -28.11
CA PHE A 522 16.24 -3.60 -28.99
C PHE A 522 16.58 -4.98 -29.61
N ILE A 523 16.57 -6.05 -28.79
CA ILE A 523 16.85 -7.41 -29.29
C ILE A 523 15.79 -7.83 -30.32
N THR A 524 14.54 -7.58 -30.04
CA THR A 524 13.41 -7.99 -30.93
C THR A 524 13.30 -7.14 -32.20
N SER A 525 13.97 -5.99 -32.28
CA SER A 525 14.05 -5.22 -33.55
C SER A 525 15.03 -5.79 -34.54
N PHE A 526 16.01 -6.58 -34.09
CA PHE A 526 17.00 -7.21 -34.98
C PHE A 526 16.68 -8.65 -35.34
N SER A 527 15.88 -9.31 -34.54
CA SER A 527 15.56 -10.74 -34.71
C SER A 527 14.23 -11.08 -34.04
N ASP A 528 13.37 -11.74 -34.79
CA ASP A 528 12.12 -12.32 -34.25
C ASP A 528 12.40 -13.53 -33.35
N ASP A 529 13.66 -13.95 -33.21
CA ASP A 529 14.02 -15.05 -32.33
C ASP A 529 14.12 -14.66 -30.87
N TRP A 530 13.10 -15.02 -30.11
CA TRP A 530 13.03 -14.80 -28.67
C TRP A 530 14.14 -15.51 -27.87
N ASN A 531 14.89 -16.43 -28.45
CA ASN A 531 16.01 -17.10 -27.76
C ASN A 531 17.01 -16.09 -27.20
N HIS A 532 17.30 -15.02 -27.92
CA HIS A 532 18.24 -13.99 -27.47
C HIS A 532 17.72 -13.27 -26.21
N VAL A 533 16.41 -13.02 -26.13
CA VAL A 533 15.79 -12.44 -24.92
C VAL A 533 15.91 -13.42 -23.75
N PHE A 534 15.60 -14.69 -23.95
CA PHE A 534 15.72 -15.69 -22.89
C PHE A 534 17.17 -15.91 -22.44
N TYR A 535 18.16 -15.85 -23.34
CA TYR A 535 19.59 -15.86 -22.95
C TYR A 535 19.94 -14.66 -22.05
N MET A 536 19.44 -13.47 -22.36
CA MET A 536 19.60 -12.30 -21.48
C MET A 536 19.03 -12.57 -20.09
N LEU A 537 17.83 -13.18 -19.99
CA LEU A 537 17.19 -13.52 -18.71
C LEU A 537 18.00 -14.56 -17.93
N TYR A 538 18.51 -15.62 -18.58
CA TYR A 538 19.34 -16.65 -17.93
C TYR A 538 20.63 -16.05 -17.37
N VAL A 539 21.29 -15.19 -18.15
CA VAL A 539 22.52 -14.51 -17.72
C VAL A 539 22.23 -13.57 -16.54
N ALA A 540 21.11 -12.84 -16.57
CA ALA A 540 20.72 -11.97 -15.49
C ALA A 540 20.45 -12.76 -14.18
N ASP A 541 19.70 -13.85 -14.25
CA ASP A 541 19.46 -14.71 -13.08
C ASP A 541 20.77 -15.36 -12.58
N LEU A 542 21.65 -15.80 -13.47
CA LEU A 542 22.96 -16.33 -13.08
C LEU A 542 23.79 -15.27 -12.34
N CYS A 543 23.86 -14.05 -12.85
CA CYS A 543 24.55 -12.93 -12.19
C CYS A 543 23.94 -12.62 -10.80
N ALA A 544 22.61 -12.60 -10.70
CA ALA A 544 21.91 -12.41 -9.42
C ALA A 544 22.28 -13.47 -8.38
N GLY A 545 22.30 -14.74 -8.77
CA GLY A 545 22.69 -15.86 -7.90
C GLY A 545 24.16 -15.80 -7.48
N LEU A 546 25.08 -15.52 -8.41
CA LEU A 546 26.51 -15.42 -8.14
C LEU A 546 26.85 -14.30 -7.14
N LEU A 547 26.16 -13.17 -7.20
CA LEU A 547 26.33 -12.06 -6.26
C LEU A 547 26.02 -12.49 -4.81
N LEU A 548 25.07 -13.40 -4.59
CA LEU A 548 24.70 -13.88 -3.27
C LEU A 548 25.64 -14.94 -2.69
N THR A 549 26.55 -15.51 -3.47
CA THR A 549 27.40 -16.65 -3.09
C THR A 549 28.11 -16.45 -1.75
N ARG A 550 28.70 -15.27 -1.53
CA ARG A 550 29.40 -14.97 -0.27
C ARG A 550 28.46 -14.97 0.94
N LEU A 551 27.24 -14.43 0.77
CA LEU A 551 26.23 -14.35 1.83
C LEU A 551 25.66 -15.74 2.13
N ILE A 552 25.46 -16.58 1.11
CA ILE A 552 25.04 -17.97 1.24
C ILE A 552 26.01 -18.74 2.13
N PHE A 553 27.33 -18.67 1.85
CA PHE A 553 28.34 -19.33 2.67
C PHE A 553 28.35 -18.83 4.11
N LYS A 554 28.10 -17.53 4.34
CA LYS A 554 27.99 -16.97 5.69
C LYS A 554 26.77 -17.53 6.43
N GLU A 555 25.60 -17.55 5.79
CA GLU A 555 24.36 -18.11 6.36
C GLU A 555 24.50 -19.62 6.62
N ALA A 556 25.04 -20.39 5.66
CA ALA A 556 25.25 -21.82 5.82
C ALA A 556 26.16 -22.16 7.01
N ARG A 557 27.27 -21.43 7.17
CA ARG A 557 28.16 -21.59 8.33
C ARG A 557 27.48 -21.28 9.66
N ALA A 558 26.65 -20.22 9.69
CA ALA A 558 25.88 -19.86 10.88
C ALA A 558 24.86 -20.95 11.25
N MET A 559 24.17 -21.53 10.26
CA MET A 559 23.22 -22.62 10.45
C MET A 559 23.91 -23.89 10.97
N LEU A 560 25.06 -24.28 10.40
CA LEU A 560 25.83 -25.43 10.85
C LEU A 560 26.35 -25.23 12.28
N ALA A 561 26.79 -24.02 12.63
CA ALA A 561 27.23 -23.72 14.00
C ALA A 561 26.05 -23.79 14.99
N ALA A 562 24.84 -23.34 14.61
CA ALA A 562 23.67 -23.43 15.48
C ALA A 562 23.12 -24.86 15.65
N SER A 563 23.34 -25.74 14.66
CA SER A 563 22.95 -27.15 14.73
C SER A 563 23.96 -28.04 15.50
N ALA A 564 25.16 -27.53 15.81
CA ALA A 564 26.21 -28.22 16.55
C ALA A 564 26.19 -27.93 18.07
N VAL A 565 25.32 -27.01 18.50
CA VAL A 565 25.02 -26.66 19.90
C VAL A 565 23.67 -27.25 20.31
#